data_f942a863fb66669abbdf8f41610aa53d
#
_entry.id   f942a863fb66669abbdf8f41610aa53d
#
_cell.length_a   1.000
_cell.length_b   1.000
_cell.length_c   1.000
_cell.angle_alpha   90.00
_cell.angle_beta   90.00
_cell.angle_gamma   90.00
#
_symmetry.space_group_name_H-M   'P 1'
#
loop_
_entity.id
_entity.type
_entity.pdbx_description
1 polymer ?
#
loop_
_entity_poly.entity_id
_entity_poly.type
_entity_poly.pdbx_seq_one_letter_code
_entity_poly.pdbx_strand_id
1 'polypeptide(L)'
;MNPSAQLRRLALAIVCAALLASASIGAQFSANLSGPVLGYLFDANAGSLRPVQGILGSSTIGRPVELGFTLSQALTVDPRHVIASTDGQPDLLILDLGASPFSIAAIPGVPAGPSLAESSLQGTSAALYDAAGHRVRIVTGLPQNPAASDVIDLSSVGTVTQMAISDDGRVLVFSAEDRGAETLYIWTASSSGARMLMPVVSVGGIAMMGNGAAAIVADRAANEVYAVWDPGGAAMPQFLAGARDGVSIPVGVAVSAANRIYIANSGSATIMTLDSSGRLVKSQDCGCAVSGVHALRDSVFRLTNGLDRTVFLLDASSNEDRILFVPKPEN
;
A
#
# COMPACT_ATOMS: atom_id res chain seq x y z
N MET A 1 -33.55 -60.14 49.79
CA MET A 1 -32.98 -59.28 48.73
C MET A 1 -31.79 -58.55 49.30
N ASN A 2 -30.60 -58.71 48.72
CA ASN A 2 -29.34 -58.27 49.34
C ASN A 2 -29.12 -56.79 49.04
N PRO A 3 -29.11 -55.85 49.98
CA PRO A 3 -29.02 -54.39 49.74
C PRO A 3 -27.72 -53.98 49.11
N SER A 4 -26.66 -54.77 49.21
CA SER A 4 -25.37 -54.51 48.61
C SER A 4 -25.36 -54.64 47.04
N ALA A 5 -26.29 -55.42 46.48
CA ALA A 5 -26.41 -55.60 45.06
C ALA A 5 -27.14 -54.43 44.37
N GLN A 6 -28.05 -53.76 45.04
CA GLN A 6 -28.74 -52.58 44.55
C GLN A 6 -27.80 -51.33 44.53
N LEU A 7 -27.00 -51.16 45.59
CA LEU A 7 -26.01 -50.06 45.63
C LEU A 7 -24.95 -50.16 44.50
N ARG A 8 -24.49 -51.37 44.19
CA ARG A 8 -23.52 -51.59 43.10
C ARG A 8 -24.11 -51.29 41.69
N ARG A 9 -25.39 -51.62 41.48
CA ARG A 9 -26.10 -51.32 40.24
C ARG A 9 -26.35 -49.82 40.07
N LEU A 10 -26.64 -49.10 41.15
CA LEU A 10 -26.84 -47.66 41.13
C LEU A 10 -25.52 -46.92 40.89
N ALA A 11 -24.43 -47.35 41.51
CA ALA A 11 -23.11 -46.77 41.30
C ALA A 11 -22.60 -46.99 39.88
N LEU A 12 -22.85 -48.17 39.29
CA LEU A 12 -22.44 -48.47 37.91
C LEU A 12 -23.22 -47.64 36.88
N ALA A 13 -24.51 -47.39 37.13
CA ALA A 13 -25.37 -46.56 36.28
C ALA A 13 -24.94 -45.08 36.30
N ILE A 14 -24.51 -44.54 37.44
CA ILE A 14 -24.03 -43.17 37.57
C ILE A 14 -22.68 -42.98 36.87
N VAL A 15 -21.78 -43.96 36.97
CA VAL A 15 -20.47 -43.89 36.27
C VAL A 15 -20.65 -43.98 34.74
N CYS A 16 -21.54 -44.82 34.24
CA CYS A 16 -21.85 -44.85 32.79
C CYS A 16 -22.53 -43.57 32.30
N ALA A 17 -23.39 -42.94 33.08
CA ALA A 17 -23.99 -41.66 32.70
C ALA A 17 -22.99 -40.50 32.70
N ALA A 18 -22.03 -40.52 33.62
CA ALA A 18 -20.95 -39.52 33.65
C ALA A 18 -19.95 -39.66 32.45
N LEU A 19 -19.72 -40.88 31.95
CA LEU A 19 -18.90 -41.15 30.80
C LEU A 19 -19.55 -40.82 29.45
N LEU A 20 -20.90 -40.76 29.41
CA LEU A 20 -21.64 -40.38 28.21
C LEU A 20 -21.84 -38.85 28.08
N ALA A 21 -21.68 -38.09 29.17
CA ALA A 21 -21.78 -36.64 29.15
C ALA A 21 -20.49 -35.93 28.72
N SER A 22 -19.38 -36.63 28.53
CA SER A 22 -18.08 -36.04 28.10
C SER A 22 -17.82 -36.12 26.60
N ALA A 23 -18.78 -36.55 25.81
CA ALA A 23 -18.63 -36.63 24.36
C ALA A 23 -19.60 -35.66 23.68
N SER A 24 -19.29 -34.40 23.59
CA SER A 24 -19.77 -33.46 22.56
C SER A 24 -19.35 -32.01 22.84
N ILE A 25 -18.14 -31.75 23.28
CA ILE A 25 -17.55 -30.47 22.96
C ILE A 25 -16.67 -30.74 21.70
N GLY A 26 -17.35 -31.05 20.65
CA GLY A 26 -16.79 -30.85 19.32
C GLY A 26 -16.62 -29.36 19.12
N ALA A 27 -15.48 -28.83 19.50
CA ALA A 27 -15.04 -27.57 18.97
C ALA A 27 -15.07 -27.73 17.44
N GLN A 28 -16.11 -27.21 16.82
CA GLN A 28 -16.09 -26.92 15.39
C GLN A 28 -15.02 -25.83 15.22
N PHE A 29 -13.79 -26.26 15.14
CA PHE A 29 -12.78 -25.46 14.44
C PHE A 29 -13.32 -25.38 13.01
N SER A 30 -14.09 -24.33 12.73
CA SER A 30 -14.19 -23.82 11.39
C SER A 30 -12.77 -23.41 11.03
N ALA A 31 -12.00 -24.36 10.49
CA ALA A 31 -10.80 -24.03 9.74
C ALA A 31 -11.35 -23.21 8.58
N ASN A 32 -11.39 -21.89 8.75
CA ASN A 32 -11.47 -20.99 7.63
C ASN A 32 -10.22 -21.28 6.82
N LEU A 33 -10.35 -22.14 5.80
CA LEU A 33 -9.38 -22.26 4.74
C LEU A 33 -9.42 -20.90 4.02
N SER A 34 -8.81 -19.90 4.62
CA SER A 34 -8.53 -18.66 3.94
C SER A 34 -7.46 -18.98 2.91
N GLY A 35 -7.80 -18.81 1.63
CA GLY A 35 -6.81 -18.87 0.56
C GLY A 35 -5.65 -17.90 0.81
N PRO A 36 -4.58 -17.95 0.05
CA PRO A 36 -3.48 -17.00 0.18
C PRO A 36 -4.02 -15.57 0.08
N VAL A 37 -3.49 -14.68 0.91
CA VAL A 37 -3.81 -13.24 0.87
C VAL A 37 -2.81 -12.55 -0.04
N LEU A 38 -3.31 -11.84 -1.05
CA LEU A 38 -2.51 -11.06 -1.99
C LEU A 38 -2.10 -9.70 -1.41
N GLY A 39 -2.85 -9.18 -0.44
CA GLY A 39 -2.65 -7.90 0.21
C GLY A 39 -3.95 -7.41 0.83
N TYR A 40 -3.94 -6.20 1.37
CA TYR A 40 -5.09 -5.59 2.03
C TYR A 40 -5.49 -4.30 1.34
N LEU A 41 -6.80 -4.07 1.27
CA LEU A 41 -7.39 -2.83 0.78
C LEU A 41 -8.06 -2.10 1.93
N PHE A 42 -7.83 -0.80 2.00
CA PHE A 42 -8.49 0.04 2.98
C PHE A 42 -9.88 0.44 2.49
N ASP A 43 -10.90 0.14 3.27
CA ASP A 43 -12.29 0.56 3.08
C ASP A 43 -12.52 1.81 3.94
N ALA A 44 -12.35 2.98 3.33
CA ALA A 44 -12.50 4.25 4.05
C ALA A 44 -13.92 4.49 4.58
N ASN A 45 -14.95 3.92 3.93
CA ASN A 45 -16.34 4.07 4.38
C ASN A 45 -16.62 3.25 5.65
N ALA A 46 -15.98 2.08 5.74
CA ALA A 46 -16.13 1.18 6.90
C ALA A 46 -15.02 1.35 7.95
N GLY A 47 -13.98 2.15 7.66
CA GLY A 47 -12.81 2.29 8.53
C GLY A 47 -12.11 0.95 8.79
N SER A 48 -12.03 0.08 7.78
CA SER A 48 -11.57 -1.30 7.94
C SER A 48 -10.63 -1.74 6.82
N LEU A 49 -9.89 -2.83 7.07
CA LEU A 49 -9.08 -3.50 6.05
C LEU A 49 -9.82 -4.70 5.51
N ARG A 50 -9.77 -4.90 4.19
CA ARG A 50 -10.31 -6.09 3.53
C ARG A 50 -9.19 -6.83 2.80
N PRO A 51 -9.00 -8.13 3.06
CA PRO A 51 -8.01 -8.92 2.35
C PRO A 51 -8.46 -9.18 0.91
N VAL A 52 -7.53 -9.13 -0.03
CA VAL A 52 -7.69 -9.71 -1.37
C VAL A 52 -7.25 -11.17 -1.26
N GLN A 53 -8.20 -12.09 -1.28
CA GLN A 53 -8.00 -13.52 -1.06
C GLN A 53 -8.01 -14.30 -2.35
N GLY A 54 -7.16 -15.33 -2.46
CA GLY A 54 -7.05 -16.21 -3.62
C GLY A 54 -5.73 -16.04 -4.36
N ILE A 55 -5.70 -16.45 -5.61
CA ILE A 55 -4.56 -16.33 -6.52
C ILE A 55 -4.86 -15.29 -7.59
N LEU A 56 -3.83 -14.74 -8.20
CA LEU A 56 -3.97 -13.78 -9.32
C LEU A 56 -4.80 -14.40 -10.45
N GLY A 57 -5.87 -13.69 -10.85
CA GLY A 57 -6.84 -14.15 -11.83
C GLY A 57 -8.02 -14.96 -11.25
N SER A 58 -7.97 -15.35 -9.96
CA SER A 58 -9.08 -15.99 -9.24
C SER A 58 -9.07 -15.53 -7.79
N SER A 59 -9.29 -14.24 -7.59
CA SER A 59 -9.28 -13.61 -6.27
C SER A 59 -10.61 -12.90 -5.98
N THR A 60 -10.91 -12.75 -4.70
CA THR A 60 -12.10 -12.07 -4.18
C THR A 60 -11.70 -11.12 -3.06
N ILE A 61 -12.54 -10.12 -2.78
CA ILE A 61 -12.39 -9.26 -1.62
C ILE A 61 -13.07 -9.94 -0.43
N GLY A 62 -12.29 -10.26 0.58
CA GLY A 62 -12.78 -10.92 1.79
C GLY A 62 -13.55 -9.99 2.72
N ARG A 63 -14.03 -10.58 3.83
CA ARG A 63 -14.68 -9.81 4.90
C ARG A 63 -13.70 -8.84 5.56
N PRO A 64 -14.19 -7.75 6.17
CA PRO A 64 -13.36 -6.87 6.96
C PRO A 64 -12.57 -7.64 8.02
N VAL A 65 -11.32 -7.24 8.23
CA VAL A 65 -10.50 -7.74 9.34
C VAL A 65 -11.06 -7.16 10.65
N GLU A 66 -11.38 -8.02 11.60
CA GLU A 66 -11.91 -7.62 12.90
C GLU A 66 -10.75 -7.14 13.80
N LEU A 67 -10.44 -5.87 13.75
CA LEU A 67 -9.37 -5.25 14.55
C LEU A 67 -9.84 -4.86 15.95
N GLY A 68 -11.15 -4.76 16.20
CA GLY A 68 -11.73 -4.25 17.45
C GLY A 68 -11.80 -2.71 17.51
N PHE A 69 -11.36 -2.01 16.49
CA PHE A 69 -11.43 -0.55 16.34
C PHE A 69 -11.49 -0.17 14.85
N THR A 70 -11.89 1.07 14.57
CA THR A 70 -11.95 1.62 13.21
C THR A 70 -10.65 2.33 12.86
N LEU A 71 -10.26 2.24 11.58
CA LEU A 71 -9.12 2.95 11.02
C LEU A 71 -9.58 4.25 10.35
N SER A 72 -8.83 5.31 10.53
CA SER A 72 -9.01 6.57 9.78
C SER A 72 -8.18 6.60 8.50
N GLN A 73 -7.04 5.87 8.49
CA GLN A 73 -6.16 5.74 7.32
C GLN A 73 -5.41 4.41 7.38
N ALA A 74 -4.99 3.92 6.21
CA ALA A 74 -4.10 2.77 6.11
C ALA A 74 -3.21 2.85 4.87
N LEU A 75 -1.94 2.49 5.04
CA LEU A 75 -0.92 2.36 4.00
C LEU A 75 -0.37 0.95 4.01
N THR A 76 -0.51 0.24 2.92
CA THR A 76 0.10 -1.08 2.75
C THR A 76 1.61 -0.94 2.61
N VAL A 77 2.36 -1.62 3.45
CA VAL A 77 3.83 -1.68 3.44
C VAL A 77 4.30 -2.88 2.62
N ASP A 78 3.72 -4.03 2.91
CA ASP A 78 3.91 -5.29 2.20
C ASP A 78 2.63 -6.15 2.29
N PRO A 79 2.58 -7.36 1.71
CA PRO A 79 1.37 -8.20 1.73
C PRO A 79 0.83 -8.57 3.11
N ARG A 80 1.60 -8.37 4.17
CA ARG A 80 1.25 -8.75 5.55
C ARG A 80 1.17 -7.55 6.49
N HIS A 81 1.88 -6.47 6.17
CA HIS A 81 2.04 -5.33 7.08
C HIS A 81 1.36 -4.08 6.55
N VAL A 82 0.65 -3.42 7.43
CA VAL A 82 -0.06 -2.17 7.16
C VAL A 82 0.31 -1.16 8.23
N ILE A 83 0.67 0.05 7.81
CA ILE A 83 0.73 1.22 8.71
C ILE A 83 -0.66 1.85 8.74
N ALA A 84 -1.17 2.17 9.91
CA ALA A 84 -2.53 2.67 10.06
C ALA A 84 -2.67 3.75 11.14
N SER A 85 -3.63 4.62 10.95
CA SER A 85 -4.11 5.57 11.95
C SER A 85 -5.50 5.15 12.43
N THR A 86 -5.80 5.44 13.69
CA THR A 86 -7.12 5.24 14.27
C THR A 86 -7.47 6.42 15.16
N ASP A 87 -8.76 6.71 15.27
CA ASP A 87 -9.22 7.79 16.13
C ASP A 87 -8.93 7.46 17.61
N GLY A 88 -8.40 8.45 18.32
CA GLY A 88 -8.11 8.33 19.74
C GLY A 88 -6.74 7.73 20.10
N GLN A 89 -5.93 7.31 19.12
CA GLN A 89 -4.54 6.95 19.35
C GLN A 89 -3.62 8.08 18.84
N PRO A 90 -2.66 8.53 19.66
CA PRO A 90 -1.77 9.62 19.27
C PRO A 90 -0.69 9.20 18.27
N ASP A 91 -0.32 7.91 18.29
CA ASP A 91 0.76 7.37 17.47
C ASP A 91 0.24 6.54 16.31
N LEU A 92 1.00 6.54 15.23
CA LEU A 92 0.78 5.67 14.09
C LEU A 92 1.03 4.21 14.49
N LEU A 93 0.22 3.30 13.97
CA LEU A 93 0.30 1.88 14.26
C LEU A 93 0.91 1.11 13.09
N ILE A 94 1.63 0.03 13.39
CA ILE A 94 1.98 -1.01 12.45
C ILE A 94 1.23 -2.29 12.83
N LEU A 95 0.56 -2.91 11.85
CA LEU A 95 -0.21 -4.12 11.98
C LEU A 95 0.50 -5.25 11.22
N ASP A 96 0.80 -6.37 11.87
CA ASP A 96 1.17 -7.64 11.21
C ASP A 96 -0.07 -8.53 11.12
N LEU A 97 -0.69 -8.53 9.95
CA LEU A 97 -1.89 -9.28 9.63
C LEU A 97 -1.60 -10.72 9.17
N GLY A 98 -0.33 -11.06 9.01
CA GLY A 98 0.12 -12.41 8.67
C GLY A 98 0.38 -13.28 9.91
N ALA A 99 0.43 -12.70 11.09
CA ALA A 99 0.55 -13.43 12.36
C ALA A 99 -0.80 -13.99 12.83
N SER A 100 -0.78 -15.03 13.63
CA SER A 100 -1.99 -15.61 14.25
C SER A 100 -1.76 -15.85 15.74
N PRO A 101 -2.36 -15.05 16.65
CA PRO A 101 -3.17 -13.86 16.36
C PRO A 101 -2.34 -12.75 15.67
N PHE A 102 -3.02 -11.86 14.93
CA PHE A 102 -2.34 -10.69 14.35
C PHE A 102 -1.77 -9.80 15.47
N SER A 103 -0.73 -9.03 15.17
CA SER A 103 -0.10 -8.14 16.14
C SER A 103 -0.23 -6.68 15.73
N ILE A 104 -0.29 -5.81 16.72
CA ILE A 104 -0.38 -4.36 16.58
C ILE A 104 0.65 -3.73 17.49
N ALA A 105 1.44 -2.81 16.94
CA ALA A 105 2.41 -2.03 17.72
C ALA A 105 2.34 -0.55 17.31
N ALA A 106 2.58 0.35 18.25
CA ALA A 106 2.76 1.76 17.95
C ALA A 106 4.16 1.99 17.33
N ILE A 107 4.25 2.92 16.38
CA ILE A 107 5.54 3.39 15.85
C ILE A 107 5.96 4.61 16.71
N PRO A 108 6.95 4.48 17.59
CA PRO A 108 7.26 5.52 18.55
C PRO A 108 7.62 6.86 17.90
N GLY A 109 7.05 7.95 18.41
CA GLY A 109 7.35 9.31 17.96
C GLY A 109 6.80 9.67 16.59
N VAL A 110 5.89 8.87 16.03
CA VAL A 110 5.22 9.14 14.76
C VAL A 110 3.74 9.43 15.03
N PRO A 111 3.30 10.69 14.95
CA PRO A 111 1.90 11.04 15.15
C PRO A 111 0.98 10.33 14.14
N ALA A 112 -0.21 9.96 14.60
CA ALA A 112 -1.28 9.44 13.75
C ALA A 112 -1.82 10.54 12.81
N GLY A 113 -2.46 10.12 11.71
CA GLY A 113 -3.18 11.01 10.79
C GLY A 113 -2.31 11.85 9.86
N PRO A 114 -1.26 11.30 9.22
CA PRO A 114 -0.54 12.04 8.19
C PRO A 114 -1.51 12.42 7.06
N SER A 115 -1.32 13.60 6.47
CA SER A 115 -2.15 14.06 5.34
C SER A 115 -1.85 13.30 4.06
N LEU A 116 -0.61 12.82 3.92
CA LEU A 116 -0.14 11.97 2.83
C LEU A 116 0.86 10.96 3.39
N ALA A 117 0.78 9.71 2.92
CA ALA A 117 1.67 8.64 3.34
C ALA A 117 2.05 7.78 2.13
N GLU A 118 3.34 7.54 1.94
CA GLU A 118 3.86 6.70 0.86
C GLU A 118 4.92 5.73 1.36
N SER A 119 4.82 4.48 0.94
CA SER A 119 5.84 3.45 1.22
C SER A 119 6.86 3.38 0.10
N SER A 120 8.06 2.97 0.44
CA SER A 120 9.09 2.66 -0.56
C SER A 120 8.73 1.40 -1.36
N LEU A 121 9.41 1.19 -2.49
CA LEU A 121 9.16 0.05 -3.38
C LEU A 121 9.24 -1.31 -2.67
N GLN A 122 10.20 -1.49 -1.76
CA GLN A 122 10.40 -2.72 -0.99
C GLN A 122 9.64 -2.71 0.35
N GLY A 123 8.92 -1.63 0.68
CA GLY A 123 8.22 -1.51 1.96
C GLY A 123 9.14 -1.37 3.18
N THR A 124 10.42 -1.04 2.99
CA THR A 124 11.42 -0.92 4.08
C THR A 124 11.47 0.47 4.69
N SER A 125 10.87 1.45 4.04
CA SER A 125 10.69 2.81 4.54
C SER A 125 9.33 3.39 4.16
N ALA A 126 8.92 4.44 4.86
CA ALA A 126 7.72 5.23 4.53
C ALA A 126 7.98 6.71 4.79
N ALA A 127 7.42 7.58 3.94
CA ALA A 127 7.36 9.01 4.13
C ALA A 127 5.95 9.42 4.56
N LEU A 128 5.86 10.25 5.60
CA LEU A 128 4.62 10.65 6.23
C LEU A 128 4.58 12.18 6.31
N TYR A 129 3.68 12.79 5.58
CA TYR A 129 3.54 14.25 5.50
C TYR A 129 2.38 14.74 6.37
N ASP A 130 2.66 15.72 7.21
CA ASP A 130 1.69 16.51 7.96
C ASP A 130 1.51 17.86 7.27
N ALA A 131 0.37 18.06 6.61
CA ALA A 131 0.08 19.30 5.89
C ALA A 131 -0.11 20.50 6.84
N ALA A 132 -0.65 20.28 8.04
CA ALA A 132 -0.88 21.36 9.00
C ALA A 132 0.43 21.95 9.52
N GLY A 133 1.45 21.10 9.71
CA GLY A 133 2.78 21.50 10.15
C GLY A 133 3.77 21.73 9.02
N HIS A 134 3.42 21.46 7.76
CA HIS A 134 4.34 21.44 6.62
C HIS A 134 5.60 20.59 6.90
N ARG A 135 5.41 19.36 7.39
CA ARG A 135 6.49 18.52 7.88
C ARG A 135 6.42 17.14 7.29
N VAL A 136 7.58 16.56 7.01
CA VAL A 136 7.70 15.14 6.67
C VAL A 136 8.47 14.43 7.78
N ARG A 137 8.04 13.23 8.09
CA ARG A 137 8.78 12.27 8.89
C ARG A 137 8.99 11.00 8.08
N ILE A 138 10.20 10.49 8.10
CA ILE A 138 10.55 9.25 7.43
C ILE A 138 10.62 8.16 8.50
N VAL A 139 10.00 7.02 8.23
CA VAL A 139 10.11 5.79 9.02
C VAL A 139 10.96 4.80 8.23
N THR A 140 12.00 4.26 8.85
CA THR A 140 12.86 3.24 8.25
C THR A 140 12.82 1.96 9.07
N GLY A 141 13.41 0.87 8.57
CA GLY A 141 13.45 -0.42 9.28
C GLY A 141 12.10 -1.16 9.29
N LEU A 142 11.17 -0.73 8.44
CA LEU A 142 9.90 -1.41 8.27
C LEU A 142 10.09 -2.82 7.68
N PRO A 143 9.22 -3.77 8.03
CA PRO A 143 8.21 -3.67 9.09
C PRO A 143 8.73 -4.08 10.47
N GLN A 144 9.97 -4.64 10.61
CA GLN A 144 10.40 -5.34 11.82
C GLN A 144 10.85 -4.40 12.93
N ASN A 145 11.58 -3.34 12.60
CA ASN A 145 12.18 -2.41 13.57
C ASN A 145 11.95 -0.96 13.14
N PRO A 146 10.70 -0.49 13.15
CA PRO A 146 10.38 0.87 12.69
C PRO A 146 11.08 1.91 13.55
N ALA A 147 11.82 2.79 12.89
CA ALA A 147 12.49 3.93 13.52
C ALA A 147 12.14 5.21 12.77
N ALA A 148 11.69 6.22 13.52
CA ALA A 148 11.36 7.53 12.95
C ALA A 148 12.61 8.40 12.82
N SER A 149 12.72 9.13 11.71
CA SER A 149 13.73 10.19 11.52
C SER A 149 13.39 11.42 12.35
N ASP A 150 14.33 12.38 12.37
CA ASP A 150 14.01 13.74 12.71
C ASP A 150 12.99 14.36 11.74
N VAL A 151 12.33 15.41 12.18
CA VAL A 151 11.34 16.13 11.39
C VAL A 151 12.03 16.91 10.28
N ILE A 152 11.57 16.72 9.04
CA ILE A 152 11.99 17.50 7.87
C ILE A 152 11.00 18.65 7.72
N ASP A 153 11.46 19.87 7.88
CA ASP A 153 10.65 21.07 7.70
C ASP A 153 10.55 21.43 6.21
N LEU A 154 9.32 21.49 5.69
CA LEU A 154 8.99 21.87 4.32
C LEU A 154 8.16 23.15 4.24
N SER A 155 8.11 23.97 5.30
CA SER A 155 7.33 25.22 5.35
C SER A 155 7.69 26.23 4.25
N SER A 156 8.89 26.14 3.68
CA SER A 156 9.37 27.03 2.61
C SER A 156 9.00 26.58 1.19
N VAL A 157 8.39 25.39 1.01
CA VAL A 157 8.15 24.82 -0.34
C VAL A 157 6.67 24.71 -0.72
N GLY A 158 5.77 25.06 0.19
CA GLY A 158 4.31 24.97 -0.03
C GLY A 158 3.71 23.65 0.48
N THR A 159 2.58 23.25 -0.11
CA THR A 159 1.85 22.04 0.27
C THR A 159 2.26 20.87 -0.60
N VAL A 160 2.74 19.79 0.00
CA VAL A 160 3.13 18.57 -0.73
C VAL A 160 1.88 17.91 -1.32
N THR A 161 1.94 17.58 -2.61
CA THR A 161 0.84 16.97 -3.38
C THR A 161 1.10 15.51 -3.71
N GLN A 162 2.36 15.15 -3.99
CA GLN A 162 2.81 13.78 -4.26
C GLN A 162 4.20 13.57 -3.69
N MET A 163 4.54 12.35 -3.32
CA MET A 163 5.88 12.01 -2.86
C MET A 163 6.24 10.55 -3.15
N ALA A 164 7.55 10.26 -3.21
CA ALA A 164 8.10 8.91 -3.24
C ALA A 164 9.41 8.87 -2.47
N ILE A 165 9.65 7.77 -1.75
CA ILE A 165 10.78 7.57 -0.86
C ILE A 165 11.64 6.39 -1.32
N SER A 166 12.96 6.48 -1.18
CA SER A 166 13.88 5.37 -1.42
C SER A 166 13.78 4.30 -0.33
N ASP A 167 14.16 3.05 -0.65
CA ASP A 167 14.08 1.91 0.26
C ASP A 167 14.93 2.09 1.53
N ASP A 168 16.02 2.85 1.45
CA ASP A 168 16.87 3.19 2.59
C ASP A 168 16.40 4.44 3.37
N GLY A 169 15.31 5.09 2.92
CA GLY A 169 14.77 6.30 3.53
C GLY A 169 15.63 7.55 3.37
N ARG A 170 16.66 7.54 2.50
CA ARG A 170 17.64 8.61 2.38
C ARG A 170 17.33 9.64 1.30
N VAL A 171 16.44 9.33 0.39
CA VAL A 171 16.05 10.18 -0.74
C VAL A 171 14.54 10.28 -0.79
N LEU A 172 14.02 11.49 -0.72
CA LEU A 172 12.60 11.82 -0.90
C LEU A 172 12.47 12.73 -2.12
N VAL A 173 11.71 12.29 -3.14
CA VAL A 173 11.29 13.12 -4.27
C VAL A 173 9.83 13.45 -4.08
N PHE A 174 9.47 14.72 -4.20
CA PHE A 174 8.10 15.15 -3.97
C PHE A 174 7.73 16.36 -4.80
N SER A 175 6.45 16.54 -5.09
CA SER A 175 5.92 17.78 -5.65
C SER A 175 5.23 18.58 -4.57
N ALA A 176 5.30 19.89 -4.69
CA ALA A 176 4.61 20.81 -3.80
C ALA A 176 4.02 21.96 -4.59
N GLU A 177 2.84 22.40 -4.18
CA GLU A 177 2.12 23.54 -4.72
C GLU A 177 2.30 24.76 -3.82
N ASP A 178 2.75 25.87 -4.40
CA ASP A 178 2.74 27.19 -3.79
C ASP A 178 2.07 28.19 -4.74
N ARG A 179 1.01 28.85 -4.28
CA ARG A 179 0.26 29.90 -5.01
C ARG A 179 -0.22 29.48 -6.42
N GLY A 180 -0.62 28.21 -6.58
CA GLY A 180 -1.12 27.68 -7.84
C GLY A 180 -0.04 27.24 -8.83
N ALA A 181 1.23 27.24 -8.43
CA ALA A 181 2.34 26.69 -9.19
C ALA A 181 2.88 25.42 -8.51
N GLU A 182 2.99 24.32 -9.25
CA GLU A 182 3.54 23.08 -8.75
C GLU A 182 4.99 22.93 -9.16
N THR A 183 5.81 22.46 -8.24
CA THR A 183 7.25 22.31 -8.42
C THR A 183 7.71 20.98 -7.86
N LEU A 184 8.60 20.31 -8.57
CA LEU A 184 9.27 19.09 -8.13
C LEU A 184 10.48 19.43 -7.29
N TYR A 185 10.59 18.77 -6.14
CA TYR A 185 11.67 18.93 -5.17
C TYR A 185 12.34 17.59 -4.86
N ILE A 186 13.52 17.69 -4.31
CA ILE A 186 14.24 16.57 -3.72
C ILE A 186 14.80 16.95 -2.36
N TRP A 187 14.71 16.02 -1.42
CA TRP A 187 15.42 16.03 -0.15
C TRP A 187 16.30 14.80 -0.05
N THR A 188 17.49 14.94 0.51
CA THR A 188 18.38 13.81 0.83
C THR A 188 18.81 13.88 2.28
N ALA A 189 19.11 12.73 2.89
CA ALA A 189 19.55 12.65 4.28
C ALA A 189 20.86 13.41 4.57
N SER A 190 21.61 13.79 3.53
CA SER A 190 22.84 14.60 3.62
C SER A 190 22.58 16.10 3.38
N SER A 191 21.38 16.50 2.95
CA SER A 191 21.04 17.89 2.67
C SER A 191 20.49 18.60 3.89
N SER A 192 20.69 19.91 3.97
CA SER A 192 20.11 20.76 5.03
C SER A 192 18.63 21.11 4.78
N GLY A 193 18.08 20.77 3.62
CA GLY A 193 16.71 21.09 3.23
C GLY A 193 16.36 20.55 1.85
N ALA A 194 15.12 20.80 1.42
CA ALA A 194 14.67 20.42 0.09
C ALA A 194 15.28 21.34 -0.99
N ARG A 195 15.63 20.75 -2.12
CA ARG A 195 16.16 21.45 -3.28
C ARG A 195 15.16 21.34 -4.45
N MET A 196 14.87 22.46 -5.09
CA MET A 196 14.06 22.50 -6.30
C MET A 196 14.77 21.75 -7.44
N LEU A 197 14.02 20.93 -8.17
CA LEU A 197 14.47 20.21 -9.37
C LEU A 197 13.99 20.90 -10.63
N MET A 198 12.68 21.02 -10.81
CA MET A 198 12.07 21.61 -12.00
C MET A 198 10.62 22.04 -11.70
N PRO A 199 10.09 23.04 -12.41
CA PRO A 199 8.66 23.30 -12.42
C PRO A 199 7.92 22.17 -13.15
N VAL A 200 6.69 21.88 -12.70
CA VAL A 200 5.75 20.93 -13.31
C VAL A 200 4.38 21.58 -13.39
N VAL A 201 3.47 21.03 -14.19
CA VAL A 201 2.12 21.63 -14.31
C VAL A 201 1.16 21.01 -13.31
N SER A 202 1.11 19.68 -13.21
CA SER A 202 0.32 18.96 -12.21
C SER A 202 0.77 17.51 -12.12
N VAL A 203 1.38 17.13 -11.00
CA VAL A 203 1.90 15.76 -10.83
C VAL A 203 0.76 14.78 -10.59
N GLY A 204 0.68 13.74 -11.42
CA GLY A 204 -0.26 12.63 -11.27
C GLY A 204 0.29 11.48 -10.41
N GLY A 205 1.61 11.40 -10.25
CA GLY A 205 2.26 10.40 -9.41
C GLY A 205 3.78 10.43 -9.52
N ILE A 206 4.43 9.95 -8.47
CA ILE A 206 5.89 9.77 -8.40
C ILE A 206 6.16 8.34 -7.91
N ALA A 207 7.15 7.66 -8.48
CA ALA A 207 7.60 6.35 -8.03
C ALA A 207 9.12 6.24 -8.07
N MET A 208 9.73 5.62 -7.05
CA MET A 208 11.17 5.35 -7.03
C MET A 208 11.46 4.04 -7.76
N MET A 209 12.53 4.02 -8.54
CA MET A 209 13.11 2.78 -9.07
C MET A 209 13.90 2.04 -7.98
N GLY A 210 14.06 0.73 -8.15
CA GLY A 210 14.83 -0.09 -7.22
C GLY A 210 16.24 0.48 -6.99
N ASN A 211 16.71 0.35 -5.76
CA ASN A 211 18.00 0.90 -5.28
C ASN A 211 18.11 2.44 -5.35
N GLY A 212 16.99 3.16 -5.50
CA GLY A 212 17.00 4.62 -5.59
C GLY A 212 17.71 5.18 -6.82
N ALA A 213 17.86 4.39 -7.89
CA ALA A 213 18.61 4.78 -9.09
C ALA A 213 17.95 5.93 -9.86
N ALA A 214 16.63 6.02 -9.83
CA ALA A 214 15.86 7.12 -10.38
C ALA A 214 14.52 7.27 -9.69
N ALA A 215 13.90 8.44 -9.85
CA ALA A 215 12.48 8.66 -9.57
C ALA A 215 11.75 8.92 -10.90
N ILE A 216 10.62 8.26 -11.10
CA ILE A 216 9.75 8.45 -12.26
C ILE A 216 8.62 9.39 -11.85
N VAL A 217 8.38 10.42 -12.65
CA VAL A 217 7.41 11.48 -12.38
C VAL A 217 6.47 11.60 -13.56
N ALA A 218 5.17 11.51 -13.33
CA ALA A 218 4.16 11.78 -14.33
C ALA A 218 3.59 13.19 -14.13
N ASP A 219 3.77 14.07 -15.11
CA ASP A 219 3.07 15.35 -15.18
C ASP A 219 1.73 15.15 -15.92
N ARG A 220 0.65 15.13 -15.13
CA ARG A 220 -0.69 14.82 -15.61
C ARG A 220 -1.19 15.86 -16.61
N ALA A 221 -0.97 17.13 -16.32
CA ALA A 221 -1.53 18.20 -17.16
C ALA A 221 -0.66 18.45 -18.41
N ALA A 222 0.65 18.23 -18.32
CA ALA A 222 1.54 18.30 -19.49
C ALA A 222 1.40 17.07 -20.40
N ASN A 223 0.86 15.95 -19.94
CA ASN A 223 0.90 14.63 -20.58
C ASN A 223 2.35 14.18 -20.84
N GLU A 224 3.19 14.30 -19.84
CA GLU A 224 4.60 13.99 -19.93
C GLU A 224 5.05 13.11 -18.75
N VAL A 225 6.09 12.32 -18.98
CA VAL A 225 6.73 11.50 -17.96
C VAL A 225 8.22 11.76 -18.00
N TYR A 226 8.81 11.96 -16.83
CA TYR A 226 10.22 12.24 -16.63
C TYR A 226 10.85 11.16 -15.75
N ALA A 227 12.15 10.90 -15.96
CA ALA A 227 12.99 10.26 -14.97
C ALA A 227 13.91 11.30 -14.33
N VAL A 228 14.03 11.29 -13.03
CA VAL A 228 15.07 12.00 -12.28
C VAL A 228 16.13 10.98 -11.96
N TRP A 229 17.20 10.95 -12.75
CA TRP A 229 18.33 10.04 -12.56
C TRP A 229 19.24 10.52 -11.43
N ASP A 230 19.86 9.57 -10.72
CA ASP A 230 20.75 9.82 -9.60
C ASP A 230 20.17 10.81 -8.56
N PRO A 231 18.96 10.55 -8.06
CA PRO A 231 18.28 11.49 -7.16
C PRO A 231 19.03 11.70 -5.85
N GLY A 232 19.83 10.72 -5.39
CA GLY A 232 20.70 10.84 -4.22
C GLY A 232 21.95 11.68 -4.44
N GLY A 233 22.31 11.97 -5.69
CA GLY A 233 23.51 12.72 -6.10
C GLY A 233 23.18 13.95 -6.94
N ALA A 234 23.54 13.94 -8.22
CA ALA A 234 23.38 15.09 -9.11
C ALA A 234 21.93 15.41 -9.48
N ALA A 235 21.04 14.44 -9.37
CA ALA A 235 19.60 14.53 -9.67
C ALA A 235 19.30 15.22 -11.00
N MET A 236 19.37 14.44 -12.09
CA MET A 236 19.19 14.94 -13.45
C MET A 236 17.81 14.56 -14.01
N PRO A 237 16.87 15.50 -14.15
CA PRO A 237 15.61 15.26 -14.84
C PRO A 237 15.82 15.01 -16.33
N GLN A 238 15.18 13.98 -16.87
CA GLN A 238 15.19 13.62 -18.27
C GLN A 238 13.79 13.25 -18.73
N PHE A 239 13.35 13.79 -19.87
CA PHE A 239 12.10 13.39 -20.53
C PHE A 239 12.17 11.91 -20.96
N LEU A 240 11.11 11.15 -20.68
CA LEU A 240 10.98 9.75 -21.08
C LEU A 240 9.92 9.54 -22.15
N ALA A 241 8.72 10.06 -21.95
CA ALA A 241 7.59 9.85 -22.85
C ALA A 241 6.60 11.01 -22.74
N GLY A 242 5.82 11.24 -23.79
CA GLY A 242 4.82 12.29 -23.85
C GLY A 242 3.57 11.91 -24.63
N ALA A 243 2.74 12.91 -24.93
CA ALA A 243 1.48 12.71 -25.66
C ALA A 243 1.66 11.99 -26.99
N ARG A 244 2.79 12.21 -27.70
CA ARG A 244 3.11 11.54 -28.99
C ARG A 244 3.40 10.06 -28.82
N ASP A 245 3.82 9.64 -27.63
CA ASP A 245 4.13 8.26 -27.28
C ASP A 245 2.90 7.54 -26.69
N GLY A 246 1.77 8.25 -26.52
CA GLY A 246 0.53 7.72 -25.98
C GLY A 246 0.26 8.07 -24.51
N VAL A 247 1.03 8.96 -23.88
CA VAL A 247 0.73 9.48 -22.55
C VAL A 247 -0.50 10.38 -22.64
N SER A 248 -1.53 10.10 -21.80
CA SER A 248 -2.81 10.80 -21.83
C SER A 248 -3.39 10.91 -20.44
N ILE A 249 -3.30 12.08 -19.84
CA ILE A 249 -3.74 12.40 -18.48
C ILE A 249 -3.22 11.32 -17.50
N PRO A 250 -1.88 11.18 -17.34
CA PRO A 250 -1.32 10.17 -16.47
C PRO A 250 -1.66 10.48 -15.00
N VAL A 251 -2.38 9.57 -14.34
CA VAL A 251 -2.87 9.73 -12.95
C VAL A 251 -2.07 8.91 -11.94
N GLY A 252 -1.05 8.23 -12.39
CA GLY A 252 -0.15 7.47 -11.53
C GLY A 252 0.97 6.82 -12.31
N VAL A 253 2.07 6.58 -11.61
CA VAL A 253 3.19 5.77 -12.07
C VAL A 253 3.55 4.76 -11.00
N ALA A 254 4.03 3.60 -11.41
CA ALA A 254 4.61 2.61 -10.51
C ALA A 254 5.84 1.98 -11.17
N VAL A 255 6.68 1.39 -10.35
CA VAL A 255 7.85 0.64 -10.80
C VAL A 255 7.78 -0.76 -10.20
N SER A 256 8.02 -1.80 -11.00
CA SER A 256 8.11 -3.17 -10.50
C SER A 256 9.51 -3.48 -9.97
N ALA A 257 9.64 -4.58 -9.24
CA ALA A 257 10.93 -5.10 -8.77
C ALA A 257 11.95 -5.34 -9.93
N ALA A 258 11.45 -5.55 -11.15
CA ALA A 258 12.28 -5.68 -12.37
C ALA A 258 12.61 -4.32 -13.02
N ASN A 259 12.33 -3.19 -12.37
CA ASN A 259 12.49 -1.82 -12.87
C ASN A 259 11.72 -1.53 -14.18
N ARG A 260 10.60 -2.22 -14.41
CA ARG A 260 9.65 -1.79 -15.44
C ARG A 260 8.80 -0.65 -14.90
N ILE A 261 8.54 0.32 -15.75
CA ILE A 261 7.77 1.52 -15.41
C ILE A 261 6.36 1.36 -15.97
N TYR A 262 5.36 1.58 -15.13
CA TYR A 262 3.94 1.51 -15.47
C TYR A 262 3.32 2.90 -15.32
N ILE A 263 2.67 3.36 -16.39
CA ILE A 263 2.02 4.66 -16.44
C ILE A 263 0.52 4.42 -16.62
N ALA A 264 -0.28 4.90 -15.67
CA ALA A 264 -1.74 4.81 -15.71
C ALA A 264 -2.31 6.05 -16.39
N ASN A 265 -2.81 5.88 -17.59
CA ASN A 265 -3.40 6.94 -18.41
C ASN A 265 -4.93 6.98 -18.24
N SER A 266 -5.46 7.96 -17.52
CA SER A 266 -6.92 8.10 -17.34
C SER A 266 -7.61 8.66 -18.60
N GLY A 267 -6.90 9.44 -19.41
CA GLY A 267 -7.48 10.03 -20.62
C GLY A 267 -7.74 9.01 -21.73
N SER A 268 -6.98 7.92 -21.77
CA SER A 268 -7.14 6.82 -22.74
C SER A 268 -7.56 5.50 -22.10
N ALA A 269 -7.71 5.44 -20.77
CA ALA A 269 -7.98 4.23 -20.01
C ALA A 269 -6.97 3.10 -20.28
N THR A 270 -5.69 3.43 -20.48
CA THR A 270 -4.62 2.49 -20.80
C THR A 270 -3.54 2.45 -19.73
N ILE A 271 -2.85 1.31 -19.66
CA ILE A 271 -1.60 1.17 -18.91
C ILE A 271 -0.47 1.05 -19.94
N MET A 272 0.47 1.99 -19.90
CA MET A 272 1.71 1.92 -20.67
C MET A 272 2.81 1.28 -19.83
N THR A 273 3.56 0.38 -20.43
CA THR A 273 4.75 -0.24 -19.83
C THR A 273 5.98 0.23 -20.58
N LEU A 274 6.92 0.85 -19.85
CA LEU A 274 8.25 1.17 -20.35
C LEU A 274 9.29 0.24 -19.71
N ASP A 275 10.40 -0.02 -20.40
CA ASP A 275 11.56 -0.65 -19.79
C ASP A 275 12.34 0.36 -18.91
N SER A 276 13.38 -0.10 -18.23
CA SER A 276 14.20 0.73 -17.34
C SER A 276 14.95 1.87 -18.05
N SER A 277 15.03 1.84 -19.38
CA SER A 277 15.62 2.92 -20.19
C SER A 277 14.59 3.95 -20.67
N GLY A 278 13.30 3.73 -20.38
CA GLY A 278 12.19 4.58 -20.83
C GLY A 278 11.64 4.20 -22.20
N ARG A 279 12.06 3.09 -22.81
CA ARG A 279 11.56 2.65 -24.10
C ARG A 279 10.20 1.96 -23.92
N LEU A 280 9.23 2.31 -24.77
CA LEU A 280 7.91 1.69 -24.79
C LEU A 280 8.01 0.19 -25.10
N VAL A 281 7.50 -0.63 -24.18
CA VAL A 281 7.39 -2.08 -24.33
C VAL A 281 5.98 -2.46 -24.77
N LYS A 282 4.97 -1.87 -24.14
CA LYS A 282 3.56 -2.24 -24.37
C LYS A 282 2.64 -1.09 -23.96
N SER A 283 1.51 -1.00 -24.64
CA SER A 283 0.34 -0.25 -24.15
C SER A 283 -0.88 -1.16 -24.23
N GLN A 284 -1.66 -1.23 -23.15
CA GLN A 284 -2.82 -2.11 -23.08
C GLN A 284 -4.02 -1.37 -22.50
N ASP A 285 -5.20 -1.65 -23.07
CA ASP A 285 -6.46 -1.16 -22.55
C ASP A 285 -6.73 -1.78 -21.16
N CYS A 286 -7.12 -0.94 -20.20
CA CYS A 286 -7.50 -1.42 -18.88
C CYS A 286 -8.89 -2.05 -18.86
N GLY A 287 -9.79 -1.65 -19.74
CA GLY A 287 -11.21 -1.96 -19.61
C GLY A 287 -11.84 -1.35 -18.35
N CYS A 288 -11.20 -0.35 -17.73
CA CYS A 288 -11.57 0.25 -16.46
C CYS A 288 -11.34 1.76 -16.45
N ALA A 289 -12.01 2.47 -15.54
CA ALA A 289 -11.68 3.87 -15.24
C ALA A 289 -10.44 3.89 -14.33
N VAL A 290 -9.27 4.04 -14.94
CA VAL A 290 -7.99 4.10 -14.22
C VAL A 290 -7.96 5.34 -13.33
N SER A 291 -7.68 5.17 -12.04
CA SER A 291 -7.61 6.27 -11.07
C SER A 291 -6.25 6.40 -10.36
N GLY A 292 -5.33 5.49 -10.63
CA GLY A 292 -3.97 5.50 -10.08
C GLY A 292 -3.26 4.18 -10.31
N VAL A 293 -2.06 4.05 -9.76
CA VAL A 293 -1.32 2.78 -9.65
C VAL A 293 -0.76 2.72 -8.24
N HIS A 294 -1.29 1.81 -7.42
CA HIS A 294 -0.91 1.68 -6.02
C HIS A 294 -0.41 0.26 -5.76
N ALA A 295 0.72 0.12 -5.10
CA ALA A 295 1.27 -1.18 -4.75
C ALA A 295 0.29 -1.95 -3.85
N LEU A 296 0.03 -3.21 -4.20
CA LEU A 296 -0.69 -4.17 -3.36
C LEU A 296 0.29 -5.18 -2.77
N ARG A 297 1.21 -5.66 -3.59
CA ARG A 297 2.36 -6.51 -3.21
C ARG A 297 3.37 -6.53 -4.35
N ASP A 298 4.66 -6.66 -4.04
CA ASP A 298 5.75 -6.84 -5.01
C ASP A 298 5.52 -6.11 -6.35
N SER A 299 5.18 -6.88 -7.39
CA SER A 299 4.86 -6.38 -8.74
C SER A 299 3.37 -6.51 -9.09
N VAL A 300 2.49 -6.39 -8.09
CA VAL A 300 1.03 -6.37 -8.28
C VAL A 300 0.49 -5.02 -7.80
N PHE A 301 -0.22 -4.33 -8.67
CA PHE A 301 -0.69 -2.97 -8.41
C PHE A 301 -2.20 -2.88 -8.56
N ARG A 302 -2.83 -2.08 -7.71
CA ARG A 302 -4.24 -1.69 -7.84
C ARG A 302 -4.35 -0.49 -8.78
N LEU A 303 -5.30 -0.55 -9.73
CA LEU A 303 -5.52 0.47 -10.76
C LEU A 303 -6.73 1.35 -10.50
N THR A 304 -7.62 0.94 -9.61
CA THR A 304 -8.87 1.66 -9.30
C THR A 304 -8.99 1.95 -7.81
N ASN A 305 -9.55 3.10 -7.48
CA ASN A 305 -9.82 3.51 -6.11
C ASN A 305 -11.24 3.07 -5.69
N GLY A 306 -11.43 2.91 -4.36
CA GLY A 306 -12.70 2.51 -3.77
C GLY A 306 -12.96 1.00 -3.83
N LEU A 307 -13.88 0.55 -2.99
CA LEU A 307 -14.32 -0.85 -2.89
C LEU A 307 -15.81 -1.00 -3.22
N ASP A 308 -16.48 0.09 -3.57
CA ASP A 308 -17.87 0.16 -4.03
C ASP A 308 -18.06 -0.40 -5.44
N ARG A 309 -16.95 -0.60 -6.16
CA ARG A 309 -16.87 -1.09 -7.54
C ARG A 309 -15.91 -2.26 -7.65
N THR A 310 -15.88 -2.87 -8.83
CA THR A 310 -14.86 -3.84 -9.22
C THR A 310 -13.47 -3.23 -9.08
N VAL A 311 -12.58 -3.93 -8.39
CA VAL A 311 -11.17 -3.54 -8.27
C VAL A 311 -10.40 -4.16 -9.43
N PHE A 312 -9.58 -3.35 -10.11
CA PHE A 312 -8.70 -3.82 -11.17
C PHE A 312 -7.25 -3.86 -10.67
N LEU A 313 -6.58 -4.94 -10.99
CA LEU A 313 -5.18 -5.18 -10.63
C LEU A 313 -4.33 -5.30 -11.90
N LEU A 314 -3.15 -4.73 -11.87
CA LEU A 314 -2.08 -5.01 -12.81
C LEU A 314 -1.16 -6.06 -12.18
N ASP A 315 -1.08 -7.23 -12.79
CA ASP A 315 -0.12 -8.28 -12.46
C ASP A 315 1.10 -8.14 -13.36
N ALA A 316 2.16 -7.62 -12.81
CA ALA A 316 3.46 -7.43 -13.43
C ALA A 316 4.52 -8.41 -12.90
N SER A 317 4.09 -9.50 -12.25
CA SER A 317 4.97 -10.50 -11.65
C SER A 317 5.62 -11.43 -12.69
N SER A 318 5.10 -11.44 -13.89
CA SER A 318 5.61 -12.24 -15.03
C SER A 318 6.10 -11.34 -16.17
N ASN A 319 6.65 -11.97 -17.23
CA ASN A 319 7.03 -11.24 -18.44
C ASN A 319 5.83 -10.74 -19.26
N GLU A 320 4.65 -11.32 -19.02
CA GLU A 320 3.41 -10.88 -19.64
C GLU A 320 2.55 -10.16 -18.59
N ASP A 321 2.56 -8.83 -18.66
CA ASP A 321 1.71 -8.01 -17.80
C ASP A 321 0.24 -8.30 -18.10
N ARG A 322 -0.58 -8.52 -17.07
CA ARG A 322 -2.00 -8.82 -17.17
C ARG A 322 -2.83 -7.87 -16.34
N ILE A 323 -3.95 -7.43 -16.89
CA ILE A 323 -4.95 -6.70 -16.12
C ILE A 323 -6.02 -7.71 -15.69
N LEU A 324 -6.26 -7.76 -14.39
CA LEU A 324 -7.16 -8.70 -13.74
C LEU A 324 -8.23 -7.92 -12.99
N PHE A 325 -9.44 -8.45 -12.92
CA PHE A 325 -10.49 -7.86 -12.10
C PHE A 325 -10.73 -8.70 -10.83
N VAL A 326 -11.06 -8.02 -9.75
CA VAL A 326 -11.51 -8.62 -8.50
C VAL A 326 -12.93 -8.11 -8.27
N PRO A 327 -13.92 -9.02 -8.20
CA PRO A 327 -15.30 -8.62 -7.95
C PRO A 327 -15.42 -7.81 -6.66
N LYS A 328 -16.36 -6.86 -6.64
CA LYS A 328 -16.69 -6.16 -5.38
C LYS A 328 -17.12 -7.18 -4.32
N PRO A 329 -16.90 -6.89 -3.02
CA PRO A 329 -17.36 -7.77 -1.97
C PRO A 329 -18.89 -7.92 -2.04
N GLU A 330 -19.37 -9.13 -1.78
CA GLU A 330 -20.79 -9.36 -1.51
C GLU A 330 -21.11 -8.74 -0.14
N ASN A 331 -22.24 -8.02 -0.07
CA ASN A 331 -22.73 -7.38 1.15
C ASN A 331 -23.21 -8.40 2.19
#